data_5dbe490ce2219ff422eeec14b804c421
#
_entry.id   5dbe490ce2219ff422eeec14b804c421
#
_cell.length_a   1.000
_cell.length_b   1.000
_cell.length_c   1.000
_cell.angle_alpha   90.00
_cell.angle_beta   90.00
_cell.angle_gamma   90.00
#
_symmetry.space_group_name_H-M   'P 1'
#
loop_
_entity.id
_entity.type
_entity.pdbx_description
1 polymer ?
#
loop_
_entity_poly.entity_id
_entity_poly.type
_entity_poly.pdbx_seq_one_letter_code
_entity_poly.pdbx_strand_id
1 'polypeptide(L)'
;MVKRYQRIAAVLCVLLLAAELAHTGLKEKLEEEEEVLVERPLLIWYTDPDIQDYMEAAAAETASRYQVEVRAELVSEVDYIEKISEKSVEEEMAGPDLYVASSAVLEKAVLAGLAEPVTDPGLFETYSEKAVHAVTYDGAAVARPFYIETCFMLYNRYYVEPEEVPQDIEGILTYAENFESDASTERVEHIFKWNVADVIDNYMFLGAYTDLGGPDGDDKSQVTMDLEKATECMTYYQSLNEFFAIDADTVTSEEVIQEFIDGKCVFTIVNVPMLAELDRAVAAGEIPEYPTERTVTGEDGEEHTETVSYDPFYQIIPLPPLTDTLSSRGLSVTNSVVVNPYSSNVKAAEACARYLTQERAGRLYEEARKLTACKSLLEAETSKPDTSDTEASGSEWTGLVTGYQSLYDRLLGRSQEEAPEPDFSGKYVTVYEAYEAAAEVPKIMELSNMWLRLEVVLADIWRGADAGEEMAGFKELLETQLD
;
A
#
# COMPACT_ATOMS: atom_id res chain seq x y z
N MET A 1 36.19 62.61 2.30
CA MET A 1 34.76 62.55 1.91
C MET A 1 34.52 61.64 0.71
N VAL A 2 35.25 61.72 -0.36
CA VAL A 2 35.03 60.95 -1.63
C VAL A 2 35.01 59.43 -1.38
N LYS A 3 35.92 58.85 -0.62
CA LYS A 3 35.97 57.40 -0.34
C LYS A 3 34.77 56.85 0.46
N ARG A 4 34.07 57.73 1.19
CA ARG A 4 32.86 57.35 1.95
C ARG A 4 31.64 57.29 1.04
N TYR A 5 31.52 58.19 0.08
CA TYR A 5 30.47 58.16 -0.95
C TYR A 5 30.63 57.01 -1.91
N GLN A 6 31.87 56.63 -2.31
CA GLN A 6 32.13 55.48 -3.12
C GLN A 6 31.74 54.15 -2.45
N ARG A 7 31.95 54.02 -1.13
CA ARG A 7 31.51 52.84 -0.37
C ARG A 7 30.00 52.76 -0.25
N ILE A 8 29.32 53.89 -0.07
CA ILE A 8 27.86 53.93 0.01
C ILE A 8 27.23 53.63 -1.34
N ALA A 9 27.80 54.15 -2.45
CA ALA A 9 27.36 53.83 -3.79
C ALA A 9 27.56 52.35 -4.13
N ALA A 10 28.68 51.73 -3.73
CA ALA A 10 28.94 50.32 -3.95
C ALA A 10 27.94 49.43 -3.16
N VAL A 11 27.62 49.79 -1.91
CA VAL A 11 26.63 49.04 -1.12
C VAL A 11 25.22 49.19 -1.71
N LEU A 12 24.86 50.39 -2.22
CA LEU A 12 23.57 50.59 -2.91
C LEU A 12 23.46 49.79 -4.20
N CYS A 13 24.55 49.73 -4.99
CA CYS A 13 24.57 48.89 -6.21
C CYS A 13 24.43 47.39 -5.92
N VAL A 14 25.06 46.89 -4.84
CA VAL A 14 24.93 45.49 -4.41
C VAL A 14 23.50 45.21 -3.91
N LEU A 15 22.87 46.13 -3.18
CA LEU A 15 21.49 45.98 -2.73
C LEU A 15 20.49 46.06 -3.88
N LEU A 16 20.73 46.88 -4.90
CA LEU A 16 19.90 46.92 -6.12
C LEU A 16 20.04 45.66 -6.95
N LEU A 17 21.27 45.14 -7.13
CA LEU A 17 21.50 43.86 -7.79
C LEU A 17 20.88 42.68 -7.03
N ALA A 18 20.94 42.68 -5.71
CA ALA A 18 20.28 41.64 -4.90
C ALA A 18 18.74 41.73 -4.99
N ALA A 19 18.19 42.97 -5.06
CA ALA A 19 16.77 43.18 -5.26
C ALA A 19 16.28 42.78 -6.66
N GLU A 20 17.10 43.03 -7.70
CA GLU A 20 16.79 42.55 -9.06
C GLU A 20 16.88 41.03 -9.18
N LEU A 21 17.89 40.39 -8.55
CA LEU A 21 18.00 38.93 -8.49
C LEU A 21 16.86 38.29 -7.69
N ALA A 22 16.43 38.93 -6.61
CA ALA A 22 15.26 38.47 -5.85
C ALA A 22 13.96 38.67 -6.65
N HIS A 23 13.85 39.77 -7.41
CA HIS A 23 12.69 40.05 -8.25
C HIS A 23 12.62 39.12 -9.48
N THR A 24 13.75 38.80 -10.10
CA THR A 24 13.81 37.81 -11.20
C THR A 24 13.53 36.40 -10.68
N GLY A 25 14.09 35.99 -9.54
CA GLY A 25 13.79 34.71 -8.93
C GLY A 25 12.33 34.58 -8.42
N LEU A 26 11.73 35.70 -7.98
CA LEU A 26 10.31 35.73 -7.65
C LEU A 26 9.43 35.70 -8.90
N LYS A 27 9.90 36.32 -9.97
CA LYS A 27 9.21 36.32 -11.26
C LYS A 27 9.31 34.99 -11.97
N GLU A 28 10.46 34.29 -11.91
CA GLU A 28 10.59 32.91 -12.35
C GLU A 28 9.69 31.95 -11.55
N LYS A 29 9.61 32.10 -10.21
CA LYS A 29 8.66 31.34 -9.39
C LYS A 29 7.20 31.68 -9.64
N LEU A 30 6.90 32.93 -10.02
CA LEU A 30 5.54 33.36 -10.39
C LEU A 30 5.18 33.01 -11.83
N GLU A 31 6.19 32.85 -12.72
CA GLU A 31 6.01 32.35 -14.08
C GLU A 31 5.99 30.83 -14.14
N GLU A 32 6.48 30.10 -13.12
CA GLU A 32 6.23 28.67 -12.90
C GLU A 32 4.78 28.38 -12.42
N GLU A 33 4.09 29.38 -11.87
CA GLU A 33 2.63 29.37 -11.70
C GLU A 33 1.93 29.97 -12.96
N GLU A 34 2.40 29.65 -14.17
CA GLU A 34 1.66 29.95 -15.40
C GLU A 34 0.29 29.26 -15.27
N GLU A 35 -0.78 30.05 -15.35
CA GLU A 35 -2.13 29.56 -15.46
C GLU A 35 -2.17 28.43 -16.51
N VAL A 36 -2.38 27.21 -16.02
CA VAL A 36 -2.53 26.02 -16.87
C VAL A 36 -3.89 26.17 -17.55
N LEU A 37 -3.92 26.86 -18.70
CA LEU A 37 -5.11 26.97 -19.52
C LEU A 37 -5.44 25.59 -20.11
N VAL A 38 -6.36 24.88 -19.48
CA VAL A 38 -6.87 23.61 -20.00
C VAL A 38 -8.09 23.90 -20.84
N GLU A 39 -8.00 23.63 -22.14
CA GLU A 39 -9.09 23.84 -23.09
C GLU A 39 -10.29 22.89 -22.84
N ARG A 40 -10.06 21.75 -22.20
CA ARG A 40 -11.05 20.75 -21.79
C ARG A 40 -10.78 20.26 -20.36
N PRO A 41 -11.78 19.66 -19.67
CA PRO A 41 -11.57 19.01 -18.38
C PRO A 41 -10.45 17.98 -18.45
N LEU A 42 -9.61 17.90 -17.40
CA LEU A 42 -8.73 16.76 -17.22
C LEU A 42 -9.56 15.53 -16.90
N LEU A 43 -9.31 14.44 -17.61
CA LEU A 43 -10.01 13.18 -17.43
C LEU A 43 -9.09 12.15 -16.77
N ILE A 44 -9.56 11.58 -15.66
CA ILE A 44 -8.88 10.51 -14.93
C ILE A 44 -9.69 9.24 -15.03
N TRP A 45 -9.08 8.15 -15.51
CA TRP A 45 -9.73 6.84 -15.51
C TRP A 45 -9.13 5.94 -14.42
N TYR A 46 -9.98 5.16 -13.79
CA TYR A 46 -9.60 4.13 -12.82
C TYR A 46 -10.57 2.95 -12.90
N THR A 47 -10.13 1.76 -12.44
CA THR A 47 -10.90 0.51 -12.53
C THR A 47 -11.34 -0.01 -11.16
N ASP A 48 -10.69 0.41 -10.07
CA ASP A 48 -10.97 -0.03 -8.72
C ASP A 48 -12.14 0.79 -8.12
N PRO A 49 -13.31 0.17 -7.86
CA PRO A 49 -14.45 0.89 -7.30
C PRO A 49 -14.22 1.38 -5.86
N ASP A 50 -13.30 0.78 -5.11
CA ASP A 50 -13.04 1.15 -3.72
C ASP A 50 -12.42 2.55 -3.60
N ILE A 51 -11.72 3.03 -4.65
CA ILE A 51 -11.14 4.38 -4.63
C ILE A 51 -12.08 5.46 -5.15
N GLN A 52 -13.35 5.16 -5.45
CA GLN A 52 -14.28 6.10 -6.08
C GLN A 52 -14.44 7.38 -5.26
N ASP A 53 -14.74 7.28 -3.97
CA ASP A 53 -14.98 8.45 -3.10
C ASP A 53 -13.73 9.32 -3.01
N TYR A 54 -12.55 8.70 -2.90
CA TYR A 54 -11.26 9.39 -2.92
C TYR A 54 -11.04 10.14 -4.24
N MET A 55 -11.29 9.50 -5.39
CA MET A 55 -11.07 10.09 -6.71
C MET A 55 -12.03 11.24 -7.01
N GLU A 56 -13.30 11.11 -6.62
CA GLU A 56 -14.31 12.18 -6.76
C GLU A 56 -13.97 13.40 -5.90
N ALA A 57 -13.58 13.19 -4.64
CA ALA A 57 -13.16 14.26 -3.74
C ALA A 57 -11.86 14.92 -4.25
N ALA A 58 -10.88 14.14 -4.67
CA ALA A 58 -9.63 14.66 -5.22
C ALA A 58 -9.84 15.46 -6.50
N ALA A 59 -10.73 15.03 -7.40
CA ALA A 59 -11.07 15.76 -8.60
C ALA A 59 -11.69 17.13 -8.27
N ALA A 60 -12.62 17.18 -7.30
CA ALA A 60 -13.24 18.44 -6.85
C ALA A 60 -12.24 19.40 -6.19
N GLU A 61 -11.33 18.89 -5.35
CA GLU A 61 -10.29 19.68 -4.68
C GLU A 61 -9.25 20.20 -5.69
N THR A 62 -8.81 19.37 -6.64
CA THR A 62 -7.89 19.75 -7.72
C THR A 62 -8.52 20.84 -8.59
N ALA A 63 -9.78 20.69 -8.96
CA ALA A 63 -10.52 21.69 -9.73
C ALA A 63 -10.57 23.05 -9.01
N SER A 64 -10.81 23.04 -7.70
CA SER A 64 -10.82 24.26 -6.89
C SER A 64 -9.45 24.91 -6.77
N ARG A 65 -8.38 24.10 -6.62
CA ARG A 65 -7.01 24.58 -6.35
C ARG A 65 -6.33 25.14 -7.60
N TYR A 66 -6.47 24.45 -8.73
CA TYR A 66 -5.77 24.78 -9.98
C TYR A 66 -6.66 25.47 -11.02
N GLN A 67 -7.93 25.75 -10.69
CA GLN A 67 -8.92 26.36 -11.59
C GLN A 67 -9.09 25.59 -12.92
N VAL A 68 -8.91 24.26 -12.85
CA VAL A 68 -9.05 23.33 -13.96
C VAL A 68 -10.16 22.36 -13.64
N GLU A 69 -11.13 22.19 -14.54
CA GLU A 69 -12.15 21.15 -14.36
C GLU A 69 -11.48 19.76 -14.45
N VAL A 70 -11.70 18.92 -13.44
CA VAL A 70 -11.19 17.55 -13.37
C VAL A 70 -12.37 16.60 -13.25
N ARG A 71 -12.36 15.51 -14.00
CA ARG A 71 -13.35 14.45 -13.93
C ARG A 71 -12.67 13.12 -13.70
N ALA A 72 -13.14 12.39 -12.70
CA ALA A 72 -12.72 11.03 -12.42
C ALA A 72 -13.83 10.07 -12.85
N GLU A 73 -13.48 9.04 -13.62
CA GLU A 73 -14.44 8.09 -14.19
C GLU A 73 -14.02 6.65 -13.87
N LEU A 74 -14.91 5.92 -13.19
CA LEU A 74 -14.79 4.48 -13.01
C LEU A 74 -15.11 3.79 -14.33
N VAL A 75 -14.16 3.01 -14.84
CA VAL A 75 -14.29 2.28 -16.11
C VAL A 75 -14.04 0.78 -15.90
N SER A 76 -14.49 -0.03 -16.86
CA SER A 76 -14.25 -1.48 -16.79
C SER A 76 -12.77 -1.81 -16.98
N GLU A 77 -12.27 -2.74 -16.17
CA GLU A 77 -10.93 -3.28 -16.28
C GLU A 77 -10.70 -4.08 -17.59
N VAL A 78 -11.75 -4.67 -18.13
CA VAL A 78 -11.68 -5.48 -19.37
C VAL A 78 -11.20 -4.61 -20.53
N ASP A 79 -10.11 -5.02 -21.18
CA ASP A 79 -9.44 -4.33 -22.28
C ASP A 79 -9.08 -2.86 -21.95
N TYR A 80 -8.68 -2.61 -20.68
CA TYR A 80 -8.48 -1.26 -20.15
C TYR A 80 -7.42 -0.48 -20.94
N ILE A 81 -6.24 -1.04 -21.11
CA ILE A 81 -5.13 -0.40 -21.83
C ILE A 81 -5.46 -0.23 -23.32
N GLU A 82 -6.14 -1.20 -23.94
CA GLU A 82 -6.61 -1.10 -25.32
C GLU A 82 -7.62 0.04 -25.50
N LYS A 83 -8.56 0.19 -24.56
CA LYS A 83 -9.53 1.30 -24.58
C LYS A 83 -8.84 2.65 -24.43
N ILE A 84 -7.85 2.76 -23.53
CA ILE A 84 -7.04 3.98 -23.41
C ILE A 84 -6.34 4.27 -24.73
N SER A 85 -5.70 3.26 -25.35
CA SER A 85 -5.02 3.41 -26.63
C SER A 85 -5.97 3.87 -27.73
N GLU A 86 -7.13 3.23 -27.88
CA GLU A 86 -8.14 3.59 -28.87
C GLU A 86 -8.60 5.03 -28.69
N LYS A 87 -8.99 5.41 -27.47
CA LYS A 87 -9.49 6.75 -27.18
C LYS A 87 -8.44 7.85 -27.23
N SER A 88 -7.19 7.54 -27.00
CA SER A 88 -6.09 8.51 -27.05
C SER A 88 -5.75 8.95 -28.49
N VAL A 89 -6.04 8.12 -29.51
CA VAL A 89 -5.74 8.41 -30.92
C VAL A 89 -6.97 8.89 -31.71
N GLU A 90 -8.15 8.95 -31.10
CA GLU A 90 -9.35 9.52 -31.74
C GLU A 90 -9.19 11.03 -31.99
N GLU A 91 -9.82 11.57 -33.06
CA GLU A 91 -9.68 12.99 -33.44
C GLU A 91 -10.12 13.97 -32.34
N GLU A 92 -11.01 13.58 -31.42
CA GLU A 92 -11.48 14.39 -30.31
C GLU A 92 -10.66 14.19 -29.02
N MET A 93 -9.57 13.40 -29.06
CA MET A 93 -8.76 13.04 -27.90
C MET A 93 -9.66 12.69 -26.67
N ALA A 94 -10.57 11.74 -26.87
CA ALA A 94 -11.55 11.33 -25.86
C ALA A 94 -10.95 10.43 -24.77
N GLY A 95 -9.65 10.13 -24.83
CA GLY A 95 -8.93 9.33 -23.84
C GLY A 95 -8.61 10.09 -22.56
N PRO A 96 -8.26 9.38 -21.48
CA PRO A 96 -7.88 9.99 -20.22
C PRO A 96 -6.55 10.74 -20.32
N ASP A 97 -6.43 11.84 -19.55
CA ASP A 97 -5.15 12.55 -19.36
C ASP A 97 -4.26 11.82 -18.35
N LEU A 98 -4.90 11.16 -17.36
CA LEU A 98 -4.26 10.29 -16.38
C LEU A 98 -5.10 9.02 -16.20
N TYR A 99 -4.44 7.97 -15.78
CA TYR A 99 -5.17 6.75 -15.42
C TYR A 99 -4.44 5.98 -14.32
N VAL A 100 -5.22 5.25 -13.53
CA VAL A 100 -4.69 4.38 -12.48
C VAL A 100 -4.42 3.00 -13.08
N ALA A 101 -3.23 2.46 -12.85
CA ALA A 101 -2.82 1.16 -13.34
C ALA A 101 -1.96 0.42 -12.30
N SER A 102 -2.13 -0.89 -12.18
CA SER A 102 -1.24 -1.73 -11.38
C SER A 102 0.10 -1.93 -12.09
N SER A 103 1.14 -2.28 -11.33
CA SER A 103 2.46 -2.66 -11.88
C SER A 103 2.36 -3.73 -12.97
N ALA A 104 1.44 -4.68 -12.84
CA ALA A 104 1.24 -5.79 -13.79
C ALA A 104 0.94 -5.38 -15.24
N VAL A 105 0.41 -4.18 -15.48
CA VAL A 105 0.02 -3.73 -16.82
C VAL A 105 0.91 -2.61 -17.38
N LEU A 106 1.95 -2.18 -16.64
CA LEU A 106 2.79 -1.04 -17.04
C LEU A 106 3.59 -1.31 -18.31
N GLU A 107 4.16 -2.52 -18.50
CA GLU A 107 4.84 -2.87 -19.76
C GLU A 107 3.91 -2.64 -20.97
N LYS A 108 2.67 -3.13 -20.89
CA LYS A 108 1.68 -2.98 -21.94
C LYS A 108 1.38 -1.51 -22.23
N ALA A 109 1.26 -0.69 -21.18
CA ALA A 109 1.04 0.75 -21.32
C ALA A 109 2.23 1.45 -21.98
N VAL A 110 3.47 1.12 -21.60
CA VAL A 110 4.69 1.68 -22.17
C VAL A 110 4.84 1.27 -23.64
N LEU A 111 4.68 -0.01 -23.97
CA LEU A 111 4.78 -0.52 -25.34
C LEU A 111 3.70 0.05 -26.26
N ALA A 112 2.54 0.39 -25.72
CA ALA A 112 1.47 1.10 -26.44
C ALA A 112 1.71 2.61 -26.57
N GLY A 113 2.80 3.15 -25.97
CA GLY A 113 3.11 4.59 -26.00
C GLY A 113 2.15 5.44 -25.18
N LEU A 114 1.61 4.89 -24.08
CA LEU A 114 0.58 5.53 -23.24
C LEU A 114 1.12 6.05 -21.90
N ALA A 115 2.40 5.88 -21.61
CA ALA A 115 3.01 6.30 -20.37
C ALA A 115 4.07 7.37 -20.60
N GLU A 116 3.87 8.56 -20.03
CA GLU A 116 4.85 9.65 -20.03
C GLU A 116 5.90 9.38 -18.95
N PRO A 117 7.21 9.46 -19.26
CA PRO A 117 8.26 9.28 -18.27
C PRO A 117 8.19 10.33 -17.15
N VAL A 118 8.30 9.87 -15.90
CA VAL A 118 8.33 10.75 -14.73
C VAL A 118 9.73 11.34 -14.53
N THR A 119 9.84 12.66 -14.62
CA THR A 119 11.12 13.40 -14.49
C THR A 119 11.24 14.09 -13.12
N ASP A 120 10.80 13.45 -12.04
CA ASP A 120 10.85 14.01 -10.70
C ASP A 120 12.09 13.52 -9.94
N PRO A 121 13.08 14.40 -9.66
CA PRO A 121 14.29 14.02 -8.93
C PRO A 121 14.02 13.64 -7.46
N GLY A 122 12.88 14.05 -6.90
CA GLY A 122 12.46 13.73 -5.52
C GLY A 122 11.71 12.41 -5.39
N LEU A 123 11.59 11.61 -6.45
CA LEU A 123 10.79 10.38 -6.43
C LEU A 123 11.26 9.40 -5.35
N PHE A 124 12.57 9.17 -5.23
CA PHE A 124 13.17 8.30 -4.21
C PHE A 124 13.15 8.89 -2.78
N GLU A 125 12.93 10.20 -2.63
CA GLU A 125 12.74 10.83 -1.32
C GLU A 125 11.32 10.61 -0.81
N THR A 126 10.36 10.54 -1.72
CA THR A 126 8.93 10.41 -1.44
C THR A 126 8.51 8.95 -1.26
N TYR A 127 9.05 8.06 -2.09
CA TYR A 127 8.67 6.64 -2.15
C TYR A 127 9.87 5.75 -1.80
N SER A 128 9.59 4.50 -1.43
CA SER A 128 10.64 3.53 -1.23
C SER A 128 11.29 3.10 -2.57
N GLU A 129 12.46 2.49 -2.46
CA GLU A 129 13.16 1.93 -3.62
C GLU A 129 12.28 0.89 -4.33
N LYS A 130 11.60 0.01 -3.58
CA LYS A 130 10.67 -0.98 -4.13
C LYS A 130 9.51 -0.34 -4.89
N ALA A 131 8.85 0.67 -4.31
CA ALA A 131 7.73 1.34 -4.96
C ALA A 131 8.16 2.05 -6.26
N VAL A 132 9.40 2.59 -6.30
CA VAL A 132 9.96 3.19 -7.53
C VAL A 132 10.31 2.10 -8.55
N HIS A 133 10.90 0.98 -8.14
CA HIS A 133 11.14 -0.17 -9.02
C HIS A 133 9.85 -0.71 -9.62
N ALA A 134 8.77 -0.80 -8.85
CA ALA A 134 7.46 -1.25 -9.32
C ALA A 134 6.90 -0.40 -10.48
N VAL A 135 7.27 0.88 -10.57
CA VAL A 135 6.84 1.79 -11.64
C VAL A 135 7.95 2.13 -12.65
N THR A 136 9.09 1.45 -12.56
CA THR A 136 10.21 1.58 -13.49
C THR A 136 10.11 0.53 -14.60
N TYR A 137 10.30 0.93 -15.85
CA TYR A 137 10.38 0.04 -17.00
C TYR A 137 11.53 0.48 -17.91
N ASP A 138 12.40 -0.46 -18.31
CA ASP A 138 13.61 -0.21 -19.09
C ASP A 138 14.46 0.95 -18.51
N GLY A 139 14.57 0.99 -17.18
CA GLY A 139 15.37 1.95 -16.41
C GLY A 139 14.77 3.36 -16.29
N ALA A 140 13.52 3.58 -16.69
CA ALA A 140 12.82 4.86 -16.54
C ALA A 140 11.56 4.70 -15.68
N ALA A 141 11.35 5.60 -14.71
CA ALA A 141 10.06 5.67 -14.01
C ALA A 141 8.98 6.16 -14.98
N VAL A 142 7.89 5.40 -15.13
CA VAL A 142 6.83 5.65 -16.12
C VAL A 142 5.47 5.94 -15.46
N ALA A 143 5.43 5.95 -14.13
CA ALA A 143 4.24 6.26 -13.35
C ALA A 143 4.65 6.78 -11.96
N ARG A 144 3.68 7.31 -11.20
CA ARG A 144 3.86 7.65 -9.78
C ARG A 144 3.19 6.59 -8.91
N PRO A 145 3.92 5.96 -7.96
CA PRO A 145 3.31 5.04 -7.01
C PRO A 145 2.14 5.71 -6.29
N PHE A 146 1.02 5.01 -6.11
CA PHE A 146 -0.19 5.57 -5.54
C PHE A 146 -0.59 4.86 -4.25
N TYR A 147 -0.99 3.60 -4.34
CA TYR A 147 -1.28 2.77 -3.19
C TYR A 147 -0.74 1.35 -3.37
N ILE A 148 -0.56 0.68 -2.25
CA ILE A 148 0.04 -0.65 -2.18
C ILE A 148 -0.98 -1.68 -1.71
N GLU A 149 -0.83 -2.90 -2.20
CA GLU A 149 -1.55 -4.08 -1.75
C GLU A 149 -0.54 -5.16 -1.38
N THR A 150 -0.75 -5.79 -0.23
CA THR A 150 0.07 -6.89 0.27
C THR A 150 -0.70 -7.62 1.36
N CYS A 151 -0.26 -8.83 1.71
CA CYS A 151 -0.81 -9.58 2.83
C CYS A 151 0.17 -9.61 4.01
N PHE A 152 -0.39 -9.78 5.19
CA PHE A 152 0.30 -9.88 6.48
C PHE A 152 -0.54 -10.72 7.43
N MET A 153 -0.04 -11.02 8.62
CA MET A 153 -0.77 -11.84 9.59
C MET A 153 -1.31 -10.99 10.73
N LEU A 154 -2.48 -11.38 11.24
CA LEU A 154 -3.04 -10.88 12.49
C LEU A 154 -3.13 -12.00 13.53
N TYR A 155 -3.02 -11.64 14.80
CA TYR A 155 -3.44 -12.49 15.90
C TYR A 155 -4.27 -11.73 16.92
N ASN A 156 -5.13 -12.46 17.64
CA ASN A 156 -5.98 -11.92 18.68
C ASN A 156 -5.23 -11.93 20.03
N ARG A 157 -4.98 -10.74 20.59
CA ARG A 157 -4.21 -10.53 21.82
C ARG A 157 -4.87 -11.04 23.09
N TYR A 158 -6.16 -11.35 23.05
CA TYR A 158 -6.85 -11.99 24.17
C TYR A 158 -6.67 -13.50 24.20
N TYR A 159 -6.18 -14.11 23.14
CA TYR A 159 -5.94 -15.55 23.01
C TYR A 159 -4.49 -15.94 23.01
N VAL A 160 -3.59 -15.01 22.59
CA VAL A 160 -2.14 -15.26 22.49
C VAL A 160 -1.38 -14.06 23.06
N GLU A 161 -0.50 -14.33 24.02
CA GLU A 161 0.41 -13.31 24.53
C GLU A 161 1.52 -13.02 23.51
N PRO A 162 2.08 -11.78 23.51
CA PRO A 162 3.15 -11.42 22.57
C PRO A 162 4.37 -12.36 22.63
N GLU A 163 4.69 -12.89 23.82
CA GLU A 163 5.81 -13.81 24.06
C GLU A 163 5.53 -15.24 23.60
N GLU A 164 4.24 -15.58 23.41
CA GLU A 164 3.77 -16.91 23.00
C GLU A 164 3.45 -16.98 21.51
N VAL A 165 3.56 -15.88 20.77
CA VAL A 165 3.31 -15.84 19.33
C VAL A 165 4.26 -16.79 18.61
N PRO A 166 3.74 -17.79 17.87
CA PRO A 166 4.57 -18.72 17.11
C PRO A 166 5.44 -17.99 16.09
N GLN A 167 6.66 -18.47 15.89
CA GLN A 167 7.66 -17.83 15.02
C GLN A 167 7.56 -18.30 13.56
N ASP A 168 6.80 -19.38 13.29
CA ASP A 168 6.55 -19.96 11.99
C ASP A 168 5.17 -20.62 11.94
N ILE A 169 4.73 -21.05 10.75
CA ILE A 169 3.43 -21.71 10.56
C ILE A 169 3.40 -23.07 11.25
N GLU A 170 4.52 -23.78 11.33
CA GLU A 170 4.63 -25.04 12.07
C GLU A 170 4.38 -24.85 13.58
N GLY A 171 4.83 -23.73 14.12
CA GLY A 171 4.51 -23.32 15.49
C GLY A 171 3.03 -23.02 15.70
N ILE A 172 2.34 -22.46 14.69
CA ILE A 172 0.87 -22.29 14.74
C ILE A 172 0.16 -23.66 14.79
N LEU A 173 0.64 -24.63 13.98
CA LEU A 173 0.13 -26.01 14.06
C LEU A 173 0.33 -26.60 15.46
N THR A 174 1.53 -26.45 16.03
CA THR A 174 1.83 -26.92 17.37
C THR A 174 0.95 -26.24 18.44
N TYR A 175 0.72 -24.94 18.28
CA TYR A 175 -0.22 -24.20 19.14
C TYR A 175 -1.63 -24.79 19.04
N ALA A 176 -2.11 -25.06 17.82
CA ALA A 176 -3.43 -25.61 17.58
C ALA A 176 -3.60 -27.03 18.14
N GLU A 177 -2.56 -27.88 18.03
CA GLU A 177 -2.56 -29.24 18.61
C GLU A 177 -2.66 -29.25 20.15
N ASN A 178 -2.11 -28.22 20.79
CA ASN A 178 -2.08 -28.10 22.25
C ASN A 178 -3.18 -27.15 22.79
N PHE A 179 -4.01 -26.58 21.91
CA PHE A 179 -5.03 -25.65 22.32
C PHE A 179 -6.15 -26.35 23.10
N GLU A 180 -6.32 -25.95 24.37
CA GLU A 180 -7.40 -26.40 25.21
C GLU A 180 -8.40 -25.25 25.40
N SER A 181 -9.63 -25.44 24.91
CA SER A 181 -10.69 -24.45 25.09
C SER A 181 -11.14 -24.36 26.54
N ASP A 182 -11.21 -23.16 27.05
CA ASP A 182 -11.75 -22.83 28.36
C ASP A 182 -12.90 -21.80 28.29
N ALA A 183 -13.34 -21.26 29.41
CA ALA A 183 -14.41 -20.26 29.45
C ALA A 183 -14.03 -18.92 28.75
N SER A 184 -12.74 -18.60 28.64
CA SER A 184 -12.26 -17.39 28.00
C SER A 184 -12.13 -17.54 26.47
N THR A 185 -11.97 -18.77 26.00
CA THR A 185 -11.73 -19.14 24.60
C THR A 185 -12.90 -19.97 24.01
N GLU A 186 -14.05 -20.10 24.69
CA GLU A 186 -15.21 -20.89 24.22
C GLU A 186 -15.76 -20.44 22.85
N ARG A 187 -15.44 -19.20 22.45
CA ARG A 187 -15.85 -18.58 21.18
C ARG A 187 -14.95 -18.98 20.01
N VAL A 188 -13.74 -19.45 20.29
CA VAL A 188 -12.77 -19.82 19.27
C VAL A 188 -13.26 -21.06 18.50
N GLU A 189 -13.47 -20.89 17.19
CA GLU A 189 -13.85 -21.96 16.27
C GLU A 189 -12.63 -22.38 15.41
N HIS A 190 -11.71 -21.44 15.13
CA HIS A 190 -10.54 -21.65 14.28
C HIS A 190 -9.29 -21.12 14.95
N ILE A 191 -8.24 -21.93 15.01
CA ILE A 191 -6.93 -21.44 15.45
C ILE A 191 -6.27 -20.64 14.32
N PHE A 192 -6.35 -21.12 13.09
CA PHE A 192 -5.82 -20.42 11.94
C PHE A 192 -6.77 -20.60 10.75
N LYS A 193 -7.25 -19.49 10.21
CA LYS A 193 -8.11 -19.46 9.02
C LYS A 193 -7.70 -18.29 8.13
N TRP A 194 -7.65 -18.53 6.83
CA TRP A 194 -7.39 -17.51 5.81
C TRP A 194 -8.10 -17.86 4.51
N ASN A 195 -8.10 -16.97 3.53
CA ASN A 195 -8.68 -17.25 2.23
C ASN A 195 -7.73 -18.12 1.38
N VAL A 196 -7.88 -19.42 1.45
CA VAL A 196 -7.07 -20.41 0.69
C VAL A 196 -7.37 -20.40 -0.81
N ALA A 197 -8.37 -19.66 -1.27
CA ALA A 197 -8.70 -19.47 -2.69
C ALA A 197 -8.05 -18.22 -3.29
N ASP A 198 -7.52 -17.30 -2.48
CA ASP A 198 -6.88 -16.08 -2.96
C ASP A 198 -5.40 -16.29 -3.29
N VAL A 199 -4.99 -15.93 -4.51
CA VAL A 199 -3.61 -16.14 -4.95
C VAL A 199 -2.60 -15.25 -4.21
N ILE A 200 -2.98 -14.04 -3.84
CA ILE A 200 -2.11 -13.09 -3.14
C ILE A 200 -1.83 -13.59 -1.74
N ASP A 201 -2.86 -14.05 -1.02
CA ASP A 201 -2.73 -14.58 0.33
C ASP A 201 -1.89 -15.88 0.35
N ASN A 202 -2.00 -16.71 -0.69
CA ASN A 202 -1.32 -18.00 -0.78
C ASN A 202 0.05 -17.96 -1.46
N TYR A 203 0.41 -16.87 -2.14
CA TYR A 203 1.72 -16.74 -2.76
C TYR A 203 2.87 -16.86 -1.75
N MET A 204 2.64 -16.58 -0.47
CA MET A 204 3.63 -16.74 0.59
C MET A 204 4.26 -18.13 0.66
N PHE A 205 3.53 -19.17 0.24
CA PHE A 205 4.03 -20.54 0.19
C PHE A 205 4.96 -20.81 -0.99
N LEU A 206 5.04 -19.91 -1.96
CA LEU A 206 5.84 -20.08 -3.19
C LEU A 206 6.88 -18.97 -3.35
N GLY A 207 6.59 -17.76 -2.87
CA GLY A 207 7.29 -16.53 -3.22
C GLY A 207 8.76 -16.47 -2.84
N ALA A 208 9.21 -17.21 -1.80
CA ALA A 208 10.61 -17.26 -1.41
C ALA A 208 11.49 -18.04 -2.42
N TYR A 209 10.89 -18.85 -3.28
CA TYR A 209 11.56 -19.76 -4.22
C TYR A 209 11.26 -19.46 -5.68
N THR A 210 10.72 -18.26 -5.93
CA THR A 210 10.46 -17.71 -7.27
C THR A 210 11.11 -16.35 -7.43
N ASP A 211 11.60 -16.06 -8.62
CA ASP A 211 11.95 -14.72 -9.08
C ASP A 211 11.02 -14.36 -10.23
N LEU A 212 10.44 -13.18 -10.19
CA LEU A 212 9.42 -12.73 -11.13
C LEU A 212 9.93 -11.60 -12.06
N GLY A 213 11.21 -11.63 -12.42
CA GLY A 213 11.78 -10.69 -13.38
C GLY A 213 12.71 -9.64 -12.78
N GLY A 214 13.36 -9.98 -11.66
CA GLY A 214 14.31 -9.13 -10.96
C GLY A 214 13.67 -7.96 -10.22
N PRO A 215 14.48 -6.97 -9.76
CA PRO A 215 13.99 -5.85 -8.93
C PRO A 215 12.91 -5.00 -9.61
N ASP A 216 13.05 -4.74 -10.93
CA ASP A 216 12.07 -3.98 -11.69
C ASP A 216 10.88 -4.84 -12.16
N GLY A 217 10.99 -6.18 -12.09
CA GLY A 217 9.94 -7.10 -12.54
C GLY A 217 9.68 -7.06 -14.05
N ASP A 218 10.68 -6.69 -14.86
CA ASP A 218 10.59 -6.55 -16.33
C ASP A 218 11.63 -7.37 -17.11
N ASP A 219 12.54 -8.07 -16.41
CA ASP A 219 13.58 -8.89 -17.03
C ASP A 219 13.13 -10.37 -17.14
N LYS A 220 12.65 -10.76 -18.34
CA LYS A 220 12.23 -12.14 -18.62
C LYS A 220 13.29 -13.19 -18.30
N SER A 221 14.59 -12.84 -18.42
CA SER A 221 15.69 -13.76 -18.16
C SER A 221 15.87 -14.09 -16.67
N GLN A 222 15.28 -13.28 -15.79
CA GLN A 222 15.28 -13.47 -14.34
C GLN A 222 14.02 -14.13 -13.80
N VAL A 223 13.07 -14.50 -14.66
CA VAL A 223 11.90 -15.30 -14.22
C VAL A 223 12.34 -16.74 -14.00
N THR A 224 12.39 -17.14 -12.74
CA THR A 224 12.87 -18.48 -12.35
C THR A 224 12.09 -19.07 -11.19
N MET A 225 12.14 -20.40 -11.06
CA MET A 225 11.55 -21.16 -9.95
C MET A 225 12.48 -22.28 -9.52
N ASP A 226 12.79 -22.34 -8.24
CA ASP A 226 13.38 -23.53 -7.62
C ASP A 226 12.30 -24.60 -7.44
N LEU A 227 12.21 -25.51 -8.42
CA LEU A 227 11.14 -26.51 -8.46
C LEU A 227 11.19 -27.45 -7.25
N GLU A 228 12.37 -27.82 -6.76
CA GLU A 228 12.51 -28.74 -5.62
C GLU A 228 11.93 -28.09 -4.36
N LYS A 229 12.34 -26.85 -4.07
CA LYS A 229 11.84 -26.10 -2.91
C LYS A 229 10.38 -25.70 -3.05
N ALA A 230 9.95 -25.27 -4.22
CA ALA A 230 8.54 -24.97 -4.49
C ALA A 230 7.64 -26.20 -4.27
N THR A 231 8.07 -27.38 -4.72
CA THR A 231 7.34 -28.63 -4.45
C THR A 231 7.30 -28.98 -2.96
N GLU A 232 8.41 -28.81 -2.24
CA GLU A 232 8.47 -29.02 -0.79
C GLU A 232 7.47 -28.10 -0.06
N CYS A 233 7.45 -26.81 -0.41
CA CYS A 233 6.50 -25.84 0.16
C CYS A 233 5.05 -26.17 -0.18
N MET A 234 4.77 -26.57 -1.40
CA MET A 234 3.40 -26.93 -1.81
C MET A 234 2.93 -28.23 -1.17
N THR A 235 3.83 -29.16 -0.91
CA THR A 235 3.52 -30.38 -0.12
C THR A 235 3.19 -30.00 1.33
N TYR A 236 3.94 -29.06 1.90
CA TYR A 236 3.63 -28.52 3.23
C TYR A 236 2.28 -27.80 3.24
N TYR A 237 2.04 -26.91 2.27
CA TYR A 237 0.75 -26.21 2.10
C TYR A 237 -0.44 -27.19 2.04
N GLN A 238 -0.32 -28.26 1.25
CA GLN A 238 -1.34 -29.31 1.15
C GLN A 238 -1.61 -29.96 2.51
N SER A 239 -0.56 -30.21 3.31
CA SER A 239 -0.70 -30.84 4.62
C SER A 239 -1.48 -29.99 5.62
N LEU A 240 -1.47 -28.65 5.46
CA LEU A 240 -2.26 -27.74 6.30
C LEU A 240 -3.76 -27.97 6.15
N ASN A 241 -4.22 -28.41 4.96
CA ASN A 241 -5.64 -28.70 4.76
C ASN A 241 -6.10 -29.92 5.56
N GLU A 242 -5.24 -30.92 5.75
CA GLU A 242 -5.59 -32.07 6.62
C GLU A 242 -5.88 -31.65 8.05
N PHE A 243 -5.28 -30.55 8.49
CA PHE A 243 -5.39 -30.03 9.85
C PHE A 243 -6.50 -28.95 9.99
N PHE A 244 -6.45 -27.91 9.16
CA PHE A 244 -7.37 -26.76 9.29
C PHE A 244 -8.69 -26.97 8.54
N ALA A 245 -8.75 -27.87 7.57
CA ALA A 245 -9.95 -28.26 6.82
C ALA A 245 -10.77 -27.08 6.26
N ILE A 246 -10.09 -26.07 5.69
CA ILE A 246 -10.74 -24.91 5.09
C ILE A 246 -11.28 -25.31 3.70
N ASP A 247 -12.54 -25.02 3.45
CA ASP A 247 -13.19 -25.31 2.16
C ASP A 247 -12.88 -24.20 1.14
N ALA A 248 -12.00 -24.50 0.19
CA ALA A 248 -11.59 -23.56 -0.86
C ALA A 248 -12.73 -23.15 -1.82
N ASP A 249 -13.85 -23.87 -1.85
CA ASP A 249 -14.97 -23.54 -2.72
C ASP A 249 -15.92 -22.49 -2.12
N THR A 250 -15.84 -22.29 -0.80
CA THR A 250 -16.78 -21.43 -0.06
C THR A 250 -16.13 -20.33 0.73
N VAL A 251 -14.84 -20.45 1.09
CA VAL A 251 -14.14 -19.43 1.87
C VAL A 251 -14.04 -18.12 1.09
N THR A 252 -14.31 -17.00 1.77
CA THR A 252 -14.12 -15.64 1.22
C THR A 252 -13.36 -14.77 2.22
N SER A 253 -12.73 -13.72 1.72
CA SER A 253 -12.01 -12.76 2.57
C SER A 253 -12.95 -12.05 3.54
N GLU A 254 -14.21 -11.79 3.13
CA GLU A 254 -15.24 -11.19 3.97
C GLU A 254 -15.64 -12.12 5.13
N GLU A 255 -15.78 -13.43 4.87
CA GLU A 255 -16.06 -14.41 5.91
C GLU A 255 -14.89 -14.50 6.90
N VAL A 256 -13.67 -14.61 6.40
CA VAL A 256 -12.45 -14.72 7.22
C VAL A 256 -12.32 -13.53 8.17
N ILE A 257 -12.43 -12.30 7.65
CA ILE A 257 -12.29 -11.12 8.50
C ILE A 257 -13.46 -10.97 9.48
N GLN A 258 -14.68 -11.31 9.08
CA GLN A 258 -15.83 -11.27 9.98
C GLN A 258 -15.68 -12.25 11.14
N GLU A 259 -15.19 -13.47 10.90
CA GLU A 259 -14.94 -14.44 11.98
C GLU A 259 -13.83 -13.98 12.93
N PHE A 260 -12.80 -13.27 12.41
CA PHE A 260 -11.78 -12.67 13.25
C PHE A 260 -12.37 -11.52 14.09
N ILE A 261 -13.20 -10.65 13.52
CA ILE A 261 -13.93 -9.58 14.22
C ILE A 261 -14.80 -10.18 15.33
N ASP A 262 -15.50 -11.27 15.04
CA ASP A 262 -16.37 -11.98 16.00
C ASP A 262 -15.58 -12.72 17.11
N GLY A 263 -14.24 -12.71 17.06
CA GLY A 263 -13.38 -13.40 18.02
C GLY A 263 -13.40 -14.92 17.87
N LYS A 264 -13.74 -15.45 16.70
CA LYS A 264 -13.81 -16.89 16.42
C LYS A 264 -12.50 -17.45 15.89
N CYS A 265 -11.58 -16.60 15.49
CA CYS A 265 -10.29 -16.97 14.92
C CYS A 265 -9.13 -16.38 15.74
N VAL A 266 -8.08 -17.20 15.97
CA VAL A 266 -6.89 -16.77 16.73
C VAL A 266 -5.88 -16.09 15.83
N PHE A 267 -5.51 -16.72 14.70
CA PHE A 267 -4.58 -16.21 13.70
C PHE A 267 -5.25 -16.15 12.32
N THR A 268 -4.93 -15.13 11.54
CA THR A 268 -5.43 -15.01 10.17
C THR A 268 -4.44 -14.27 9.28
N ILE A 269 -4.47 -14.56 7.97
CA ILE A 269 -3.82 -13.77 6.94
C ILE A 269 -4.84 -12.79 6.39
N VAL A 270 -4.45 -11.53 6.26
CA VAL A 270 -5.31 -10.44 5.78
C VAL A 270 -4.55 -9.52 4.85
N ASN A 271 -5.31 -8.72 4.12
CA ASN A 271 -4.81 -7.63 3.29
C ASN A 271 -5.29 -6.25 3.82
N VAL A 272 -4.89 -5.17 3.16
CA VAL A 272 -5.22 -3.80 3.61
C VAL A 272 -6.74 -3.53 3.67
N PRO A 273 -7.58 -3.89 2.68
CA PRO A 273 -9.03 -3.77 2.78
C PRO A 273 -9.65 -4.49 3.98
N MET A 274 -9.20 -5.72 4.27
CA MET A 274 -9.67 -6.48 5.44
C MET A 274 -9.27 -5.79 6.76
N LEU A 275 -8.05 -5.25 6.85
CA LEU A 275 -7.63 -4.46 8.00
C LEU A 275 -8.49 -3.21 8.19
N ALA A 276 -8.84 -2.52 7.12
CA ALA A 276 -9.71 -1.34 7.21
C ALA A 276 -11.14 -1.69 7.67
N GLU A 277 -11.66 -2.85 7.29
CA GLU A 277 -12.94 -3.34 7.80
C GLU A 277 -12.87 -3.67 9.31
N LEU A 278 -11.78 -4.31 9.74
CA LEU A 278 -11.52 -4.57 11.16
C LEU A 278 -11.43 -3.26 11.97
N ASP A 279 -10.68 -2.26 11.47
CA ASP A 279 -10.57 -0.95 12.13
C ASP A 279 -11.93 -0.25 12.26
N ARG A 280 -12.74 -0.33 11.21
CA ARG A 280 -14.12 0.19 11.23
C ARG A 280 -14.96 -0.50 12.31
N ALA A 281 -14.89 -1.82 12.42
CA ALA A 281 -15.63 -2.59 13.42
C ALA A 281 -15.18 -2.23 14.84
N VAL A 282 -13.86 -2.09 15.06
CA VAL A 282 -13.30 -1.64 16.36
C VAL A 282 -13.80 -0.23 16.71
N ALA A 283 -13.71 0.71 15.76
CA ALA A 283 -14.16 2.10 15.98
C ALA A 283 -15.68 2.19 16.25
N ALA A 284 -16.48 1.33 15.64
CA ALA A 284 -17.93 1.24 15.86
C ALA A 284 -18.32 0.50 17.15
N GLY A 285 -17.37 -0.17 17.83
CA GLY A 285 -17.64 -1.03 18.96
C GLY A 285 -18.38 -2.31 18.57
N GLU A 286 -18.26 -2.74 17.32
CA GLU A 286 -18.86 -3.96 16.76
C GLU A 286 -17.96 -5.19 16.99
N ILE A 287 -17.29 -5.24 18.14
CA ILE A 287 -16.42 -6.33 18.56
C ILE A 287 -17.00 -7.02 19.81
N PRO A 288 -16.71 -8.30 20.04
CA PRO A 288 -17.19 -8.99 21.23
C PRO A 288 -16.56 -8.39 22.50
N GLU A 289 -17.29 -8.53 23.62
CA GLU A 289 -16.70 -8.29 24.93
C GLU A 289 -15.71 -9.42 25.25
N TYR A 290 -14.49 -9.05 25.58
CA TYR A 290 -13.45 -9.98 26.04
C TYR A 290 -13.34 -9.95 27.56
N PRO A 291 -12.92 -11.06 28.19
CA PRO A 291 -12.63 -11.08 29.63
C PRO A 291 -11.53 -10.08 29.96
N THR A 292 -11.77 -9.21 30.93
CA THR A 292 -10.79 -8.24 31.42
C THR A 292 -9.95 -8.75 32.59
N GLU A 293 -10.29 -9.93 33.13
CA GLU A 293 -9.56 -10.58 34.23
C GLU A 293 -8.97 -11.90 33.71
N ARG A 294 -7.67 -12.10 33.96
CA ARG A 294 -6.94 -13.31 33.63
C ARG A 294 -6.20 -13.84 34.85
N THR A 295 -6.19 -15.14 35.02
CA THR A 295 -5.37 -15.80 36.04
C THR A 295 -4.01 -16.11 35.44
N VAL A 296 -2.94 -15.59 36.04
CA VAL A 296 -1.56 -15.88 35.68
C VAL A 296 -0.86 -16.56 36.86
N THR A 297 0.01 -17.51 36.58
CA THR A 297 0.85 -18.15 37.58
C THR A 297 2.17 -17.38 37.69
N GLY A 298 2.42 -16.75 38.83
CA GLY A 298 3.64 -16.03 39.10
C GLY A 298 4.90 -16.93 39.18
N GLU A 299 6.09 -16.33 39.16
CA GLU A 299 7.35 -17.06 39.33
C GLU A 299 7.45 -17.85 40.63
N ASP A 300 6.64 -17.49 41.64
CA ASP A 300 6.52 -18.17 42.92
C ASP A 300 5.57 -19.38 42.87
N GLY A 301 4.90 -19.63 41.75
CA GLY A 301 3.93 -20.70 41.54
C GLY A 301 2.56 -20.40 42.14
N GLU A 302 2.28 -19.15 42.58
CA GLU A 302 0.95 -18.74 43.05
C GLU A 302 0.16 -18.14 41.87
N GLU A 303 -1.16 -18.40 41.88
CA GLU A 303 -2.11 -17.85 40.91
C GLU A 303 -2.48 -16.40 41.30
N HIS A 304 -2.31 -15.47 40.40
CA HIS A 304 -2.72 -14.07 40.54
C HIS A 304 -3.72 -13.71 39.44
N THR A 305 -4.67 -12.84 39.79
CA THR A 305 -5.60 -12.27 38.79
C THR A 305 -5.05 -10.95 38.32
N GLU A 306 -4.80 -10.85 37.04
CA GLU A 306 -4.40 -9.61 36.37
C GLU A 306 -5.56 -9.04 35.55
N THR A 307 -5.66 -7.70 35.51
CA THR A 307 -6.59 -7.02 34.61
C THR A 307 -5.89 -6.77 33.31
N VAL A 308 -6.43 -7.33 32.23
CA VAL A 308 -5.92 -7.15 30.86
C VAL A 308 -6.91 -6.34 30.04
N SER A 309 -6.40 -5.41 29.24
CA SER A 309 -7.20 -4.65 28.27
C SER A 309 -6.32 -4.34 27.07
N TYR A 310 -6.75 -4.79 25.92
CA TYR A 310 -6.02 -4.57 24.67
C TYR A 310 -6.83 -3.66 23.74
N ASP A 311 -6.24 -2.52 23.36
CA ASP A 311 -6.78 -1.60 22.39
C ASP A 311 -5.69 -1.28 21.35
N PRO A 312 -5.82 -1.79 20.11
CA PRO A 312 -6.83 -2.73 19.62
C PRO A 312 -6.64 -4.16 20.18
N PHE A 313 -7.68 -5.01 20.07
CA PHE A 313 -7.66 -6.40 20.51
C PHE A 313 -6.78 -7.32 19.66
N TYR A 314 -6.26 -6.84 18.55
CA TYR A 314 -5.42 -7.56 17.60
C TYR A 314 -4.02 -6.94 17.51
N GLN A 315 -3.08 -7.72 16.97
CA GLN A 315 -1.76 -7.26 16.60
C GLN A 315 -1.45 -7.68 15.17
N ILE A 316 -0.79 -6.77 14.43
CA ILE A 316 -0.23 -7.05 13.10
C ILE A 316 1.17 -7.60 13.27
N ILE A 317 1.47 -8.67 12.54
CA ILE A 317 2.83 -9.23 12.43
C ILE A 317 3.15 -9.52 10.95
N PRO A 318 4.43 -9.51 10.57
CA PRO A 318 4.84 -9.96 9.24
C PRO A 318 4.43 -11.42 9.03
N LEU A 319 4.33 -11.84 7.75
CA LEU A 319 4.17 -13.25 7.42
C LEU A 319 5.35 -14.06 7.97
N PRO A 320 5.11 -15.05 8.84
CA PRO A 320 6.19 -15.85 9.39
C PRO A 320 6.72 -16.85 8.36
N PRO A 321 7.95 -17.41 8.54
CA PRO A 321 8.40 -18.57 7.77
C PRO A 321 7.40 -19.72 7.84
N LEU A 322 7.46 -20.66 6.90
CA LEU A 322 6.60 -21.85 6.92
C LEU A 322 7.05 -22.84 7.99
N THR A 323 8.36 -23.09 8.02
CA THR A 323 9.03 -23.94 9.00
C THR A 323 10.44 -23.39 9.26
N ASP A 324 11.22 -24.02 10.12
CA ASP A 324 12.64 -23.69 10.36
C ASP A 324 13.53 -23.79 9.10
N THR A 325 13.09 -24.53 8.06
CA THR A 325 13.84 -24.77 6.80
C THR A 325 13.17 -24.21 5.55
N LEU A 326 11.90 -23.80 5.64
CA LEU A 326 11.12 -23.27 4.52
C LEU A 326 10.72 -21.82 4.81
N SER A 327 11.27 -20.91 4.02
CA SER A 327 10.95 -19.49 4.11
C SER A 327 9.62 -19.16 3.43
N SER A 328 8.99 -18.09 3.86
CA SER A 328 7.85 -17.45 3.20
C SER A 328 8.25 -16.14 2.52
N ARG A 329 7.52 -15.73 1.50
CA ARG A 329 7.61 -14.40 0.91
C ARG A 329 6.25 -14.06 0.28
N GLY A 330 5.58 -13.03 0.80
CA GLY A 330 4.31 -12.58 0.25
C GLY A 330 4.41 -12.00 -1.15
N LEU A 331 3.26 -11.67 -1.72
CA LEU A 331 3.12 -10.92 -2.96
C LEU A 331 2.66 -9.50 -2.65
N SER A 332 3.07 -8.55 -3.48
CA SER A 332 2.58 -7.18 -3.43
C SER A 332 2.25 -6.66 -4.82
N VAL A 333 1.32 -5.72 -4.85
CA VAL A 333 0.94 -4.97 -6.04
C VAL A 333 1.07 -3.48 -5.74
N THR A 334 1.80 -2.77 -6.60
CA THR A 334 1.86 -1.31 -6.55
C THR A 334 0.91 -0.74 -7.59
N ASN A 335 -0.13 -0.07 -7.15
CA ASN A 335 -1.01 0.70 -8.02
C ASN A 335 -0.42 2.10 -8.20
N SER A 336 -0.52 2.64 -9.39
CA SER A 336 0.17 3.85 -9.80
C SER A 336 -0.70 4.77 -10.65
N VAL A 337 -0.36 6.06 -10.66
CA VAL A 337 -0.97 7.04 -11.56
C VAL A 337 -0.03 7.26 -12.74
N VAL A 338 -0.51 6.94 -13.93
CA VAL A 338 0.19 7.11 -15.20
C VAL A 338 -0.32 8.37 -15.88
N VAL A 339 0.59 9.21 -16.37
CA VAL A 339 0.27 10.35 -17.21
C VAL A 339 0.28 9.92 -18.66
N ASN A 340 -0.80 10.20 -19.39
CA ASN A 340 -0.92 9.86 -20.80
C ASN A 340 -0.20 10.92 -21.66
N PRO A 341 0.79 10.57 -22.49
CA PRO A 341 1.47 11.53 -23.38
C PRO A 341 0.54 12.16 -24.42
N TYR A 342 -0.60 11.57 -24.71
CA TYR A 342 -1.64 12.15 -25.57
C TYR A 342 -2.53 13.18 -24.85
N SER A 343 -2.25 13.48 -23.57
CA SER A 343 -2.95 14.54 -22.83
C SER A 343 -2.83 15.87 -23.54
N SER A 344 -3.92 16.62 -23.59
CA SER A 344 -3.91 18.02 -24.10
C SER A 344 -3.07 18.94 -23.21
N ASN A 345 -2.83 18.55 -21.93
CA ASN A 345 -2.06 19.30 -20.97
C ASN A 345 -1.28 18.39 -20.00
N VAL A 346 -0.16 17.85 -20.48
CA VAL A 346 0.72 16.96 -19.70
C VAL A 346 1.16 17.59 -18.37
N LYS A 347 1.49 18.90 -18.35
CA LYS A 347 1.91 19.59 -17.11
C LYS A 347 0.81 19.61 -16.05
N ALA A 348 -0.44 19.87 -16.45
CA ALA A 348 -1.58 19.82 -15.53
C ALA A 348 -1.86 18.40 -15.06
N ALA A 349 -1.72 17.42 -15.96
CA ALA A 349 -1.84 16.00 -15.63
C ALA A 349 -0.76 15.57 -14.61
N GLU A 350 0.50 15.97 -14.79
CA GLU A 350 1.59 15.71 -13.83
C GLU A 350 1.33 16.36 -12.47
N ALA A 351 0.86 17.62 -12.44
CA ALA A 351 0.50 18.30 -11.19
C ALA A 351 -0.65 17.59 -10.47
N CYS A 352 -1.66 17.13 -11.22
CA CYS A 352 -2.78 16.35 -10.68
C CYS A 352 -2.30 14.99 -10.17
N ALA A 353 -1.44 14.28 -10.90
CA ALA A 353 -0.85 13.01 -10.47
C ALA A 353 -0.08 13.16 -9.15
N ARG A 354 0.74 14.21 -9.02
CA ARG A 354 1.46 14.51 -7.78
C ARG A 354 0.49 14.81 -6.63
N TYR A 355 -0.54 15.60 -6.89
CA TYR A 355 -1.55 15.89 -5.88
C TYR A 355 -2.20 14.62 -5.34
N LEU A 356 -2.66 13.74 -6.23
CA LEU A 356 -3.26 12.45 -5.89
C LEU A 356 -2.32 11.57 -5.05
N THR A 357 -1.08 11.43 -5.49
CA THR A 357 -0.16 10.41 -4.96
C THR A 357 0.71 10.88 -3.80
N GLN A 358 0.76 12.18 -3.50
CA GLN A 358 1.59 12.75 -2.45
C GLN A 358 0.80 13.66 -1.50
N GLU A 359 0.25 14.78 -2.01
CA GLU A 359 -0.31 15.81 -1.15
C GLU A 359 -1.61 15.37 -0.46
N ARG A 360 -2.42 14.57 -1.15
CA ARG A 360 -3.69 14.04 -0.64
C ARG A 360 -3.59 12.58 -0.15
N ALA A 361 -2.49 11.92 -0.42
CA ALA A 361 -2.33 10.48 -0.22
C ALA A 361 -2.57 10.01 1.23
N GLY A 362 -2.41 10.89 2.21
CA GLY A 362 -2.72 10.60 3.61
C GLY A 362 -4.19 10.22 3.88
N ARG A 363 -5.11 10.59 2.98
CA ARG A 363 -6.55 10.27 3.13
C ARG A 363 -6.98 8.95 2.48
N LEU A 364 -6.06 8.28 1.78
CA LEU A 364 -6.40 7.04 1.04
C LEU A 364 -6.96 5.93 1.94
N TYR A 365 -6.41 5.77 3.15
CA TYR A 365 -6.88 4.72 4.03
C TYR A 365 -8.30 4.97 4.52
N GLU A 366 -8.59 6.18 4.96
CA GLU A 366 -9.89 6.56 5.50
C GLU A 366 -10.99 6.55 4.41
N GLU A 367 -10.68 7.11 3.24
CA GLU A 367 -11.66 7.32 2.16
C GLU A 367 -11.77 6.14 1.18
N ALA A 368 -10.71 5.34 1.03
CA ALA A 368 -10.62 4.29 0.03
C ALA A 368 -10.19 2.92 0.56
N ARG A 369 -9.90 2.78 1.86
CA ARG A 369 -9.39 1.55 2.47
C ARG A 369 -8.10 1.03 1.80
N LYS A 370 -7.28 1.95 1.28
CA LYS A 370 -6.01 1.65 0.62
C LYS A 370 -4.85 2.32 1.36
N LEU A 371 -3.73 1.64 1.51
CA LEU A 371 -2.54 2.22 2.11
C LEU A 371 -1.70 2.93 1.04
N THR A 372 -1.35 4.19 1.31
CA THR A 372 -0.53 4.98 0.38
C THR A 372 0.85 4.36 0.15
N ALA A 373 1.35 4.46 -1.10
CA ALA A 373 2.75 4.15 -1.41
C ALA A 373 3.74 5.24 -0.94
N CYS A 374 3.24 6.39 -0.47
CA CYS A 374 4.04 7.55 -0.08
C CYS A 374 4.73 7.32 1.27
N LYS A 375 5.97 6.82 1.24
CA LYS A 375 6.80 6.51 2.41
C LYS A 375 6.99 7.70 3.34
N SER A 376 7.17 8.91 2.80
CA SER A 376 7.41 10.11 3.59
C SER A 376 6.25 10.47 4.54
N LEU A 377 5.03 10.06 4.24
CA LEU A 377 3.89 10.22 5.15
C LEU A 377 3.97 9.28 6.36
N LEU A 378 4.45 8.06 6.16
CA LEU A 378 4.64 7.07 7.23
C LEU A 378 5.81 7.45 8.15
N GLU A 379 6.91 7.97 7.60
CA GLU A 379 8.09 8.40 8.35
C GLU A 379 7.83 9.67 9.18
N ALA A 380 6.97 10.57 8.71
CA ALA A 380 6.63 11.79 9.44
C ALA A 380 5.92 11.49 10.77
N GLU A 381 5.23 10.38 10.87
CA GLU A 381 4.50 9.97 12.08
C GLU A 381 5.37 9.22 13.09
N THR A 382 6.28 8.37 12.63
CA THR A 382 7.24 7.68 13.52
C THR A 382 8.19 8.66 14.22
N SER A 383 8.33 9.88 13.70
CA SER A 383 9.15 10.94 14.30
C SER A 383 8.40 11.86 15.28
N LYS A 384 7.08 11.72 15.45
CA LYS A 384 6.35 12.41 16.51
C LYS A 384 6.73 11.77 17.86
N PRO A 385 7.31 12.51 18.83
CA PRO A 385 7.60 11.94 20.14
C PRO A 385 6.30 11.55 20.83
N ASP A 386 6.30 10.36 21.41
CA ASP A 386 5.21 9.87 22.26
C ASP A 386 4.89 10.90 23.34
N THR A 387 3.75 11.59 23.23
CA THR A 387 3.38 12.71 24.10
C THR A 387 2.76 12.25 25.42
N SER A 388 2.87 10.96 25.78
CA SER A 388 2.33 10.44 27.03
C SER A 388 3.13 10.79 28.28
N ASP A 389 4.41 11.28 28.15
CA ASP A 389 5.25 11.70 29.27
C ASP A 389 6.14 12.88 28.91
N THR A 390 5.60 14.10 28.85
CA THR A 390 6.42 15.28 29.18
C THR A 390 5.55 16.52 29.46
N GLU A 391 5.50 16.90 30.74
CA GLU A 391 5.23 18.28 31.12
C GLU A 391 6.34 19.20 30.57
N ALA A 392 5.90 20.19 29.79
CA ALA A 392 6.50 21.48 29.50
C ALA A 392 8.02 21.66 29.60
N SER A 393 8.68 21.71 28.46
CA SER A 393 9.74 22.72 28.25
C SER A 393 9.67 23.24 26.80
N GLY A 394 9.15 24.44 26.66
CA GLY A 394 8.90 25.09 25.38
C GLY A 394 10.18 25.49 24.64
N SER A 395 10.18 25.33 23.35
CA SER A 395 10.94 26.20 22.47
C SER A 395 9.97 27.13 21.75
N GLU A 396 10.06 28.45 22.09
CA GLU A 396 9.21 29.55 21.60
C GLU A 396 9.24 29.77 20.07
N TRP A 397 9.99 28.97 19.30
CA TRP A 397 10.17 29.21 17.87
C TRP A 397 9.19 28.40 16.99
N THR A 398 8.77 27.23 17.39
CA THR A 398 7.79 26.43 16.64
C THR A 398 6.37 27.00 16.73
N GLY A 399 6.02 27.62 17.86
CA GLY A 399 4.73 28.29 18.04
C GLY A 399 4.53 29.58 17.21
N LEU A 400 5.62 30.19 16.75
CA LEU A 400 5.57 31.43 15.95
C LEU A 400 5.26 31.15 14.47
N VAL A 401 5.76 30.04 13.90
CA VAL A 401 5.54 29.71 12.49
C VAL A 401 4.12 29.17 12.28
N THR A 402 3.63 28.31 13.16
CA THR A 402 2.23 27.83 13.16
C THR A 402 1.24 28.95 13.45
N GLY A 403 1.58 29.91 14.34
CA GLY A 403 0.74 31.04 14.64
C GLY A 403 0.56 32.01 13.48
N TYR A 404 1.58 32.22 12.65
CA TYR A 404 1.50 33.10 11.47
C TYR A 404 0.66 32.48 10.36
N GLN A 405 0.77 31.18 10.15
CA GLN A 405 -0.01 30.44 9.14
C GLN A 405 -1.50 30.43 9.49
N SER A 406 -1.84 30.14 10.74
CA SER A 406 -3.23 30.15 11.22
C SER A 406 -3.87 31.55 11.22
N LEU A 407 -3.06 32.62 11.42
CA LEU A 407 -3.53 34.00 11.32
C LEU A 407 -3.78 34.45 9.88
N TYR A 408 -2.96 33.97 8.96
CA TYR A 408 -3.10 34.24 7.52
C TYR A 408 -4.33 33.55 6.93
N ASP A 409 -4.61 32.33 7.35
CA ASP A 409 -5.77 31.55 6.93
C ASP A 409 -7.09 32.12 7.52
N ARG A 410 -7.07 32.61 8.78
CA ARG A 410 -8.20 33.34 9.37
C ARG A 410 -8.48 34.66 8.68
N LEU A 411 -7.47 35.40 8.25
CA LEU A 411 -7.61 36.66 7.53
C LEU A 411 -8.19 36.49 6.12
N LEU A 412 -7.97 35.33 5.51
CA LEU A 412 -8.49 34.97 4.18
C LEU A 412 -9.86 34.30 4.22
N GLY A 413 -10.46 34.12 5.41
CA GLY A 413 -11.79 33.49 5.56
C GLY A 413 -11.81 32.00 5.20
N ARG A 414 -10.64 31.35 5.21
CA ARG A 414 -10.47 29.91 5.03
C ARG A 414 -10.50 29.22 6.39
N SER A 415 -11.66 29.21 7.04
CA SER A 415 -11.92 28.25 8.11
C SER A 415 -12.41 26.96 7.45
N GLN A 416 -11.50 26.18 6.89
CA GLN A 416 -11.72 24.75 6.83
C GLN A 416 -11.47 24.23 8.25
N GLU A 417 -12.43 23.55 8.85
CA GLU A 417 -12.13 22.57 9.90
C GLU A 417 -11.10 21.64 9.26
N GLU A 418 -9.84 21.73 9.69
CA GLU A 418 -8.83 20.73 9.36
C GLU A 418 -9.43 19.40 9.82
N ALA A 419 -9.77 18.55 8.86
CA ALA A 419 -10.05 17.16 9.16
C ALA A 419 -8.83 16.62 9.98
N PRO A 420 -9.06 15.87 11.06
CA PRO A 420 -7.96 15.34 11.85
C PRO A 420 -6.99 14.66 10.89
N GLU A 421 -5.69 14.98 11.00
CA GLU A 421 -4.66 14.29 10.23
C GLU A 421 -4.79 12.80 10.53
N PRO A 422 -4.79 11.92 9.51
CA PRO A 422 -4.93 10.49 9.74
C PRO A 422 -3.80 10.01 10.66
N ASP A 423 -4.17 9.34 11.73
CA ASP A 423 -3.21 8.71 12.64
C ASP A 423 -2.71 7.41 11.99
N PHE A 424 -1.62 7.48 11.25
CA PHE A 424 -0.87 6.32 10.78
C PHE A 424 -0.10 5.69 11.95
N SER A 425 -0.81 5.20 12.96
CA SER A 425 -0.22 4.54 14.13
C SER A 425 0.81 3.48 13.70
N GLY A 426 1.74 3.11 14.56
CA GLY A 426 2.83 2.19 14.27
C GLY A 426 2.42 0.86 13.59
N LYS A 427 1.12 0.48 13.62
CA LYS A 427 0.58 -0.68 12.92
C LYS A 427 0.75 -0.61 11.40
N TYR A 428 0.63 0.56 10.77
CA TYR A 428 0.79 0.70 9.33
C TYR A 428 2.25 0.59 8.89
N VAL A 429 3.18 0.89 9.79
CA VAL A 429 4.61 0.66 9.55
C VAL A 429 4.87 -0.82 9.32
N THR A 430 4.28 -1.71 10.15
CA THR A 430 4.41 -3.17 9.97
C THR A 430 3.82 -3.65 8.64
N VAL A 431 2.67 -3.09 8.20
CA VAL A 431 2.09 -3.40 6.89
C VAL A 431 3.02 -2.94 5.75
N TYR A 432 3.62 -1.77 5.91
CA TYR A 432 4.57 -1.25 4.93
C TYR A 432 5.87 -2.08 4.87
N GLU A 433 6.36 -2.54 6.02
CA GLU A 433 7.49 -3.48 6.09
C GLU A 433 7.16 -4.82 5.41
N ALA A 434 5.93 -5.32 5.58
CA ALA A 434 5.46 -6.51 4.86
C ALA A 434 5.44 -6.29 3.34
N TYR A 435 5.00 -5.12 2.88
CA TYR A 435 5.09 -4.72 1.48
C TYR A 435 6.54 -4.70 0.98
N GLU A 436 7.47 -4.07 1.72
CA GLU A 436 8.88 -4.00 1.35
C GLU A 436 9.54 -5.39 1.21
N ALA A 437 9.15 -6.34 2.07
CA ALA A 437 9.67 -7.70 2.06
C ALA A 437 9.06 -8.59 0.96
N ALA A 438 7.85 -8.29 0.48
CA ALA A 438 7.12 -9.08 -0.48
C ALA A 438 7.76 -9.06 -1.89
N ALA A 439 7.44 -10.04 -2.75
CA ALA A 439 7.71 -9.99 -4.17
C ALA A 439 6.72 -9.02 -4.85
N GLU A 440 7.18 -8.24 -5.81
CA GLU A 440 6.27 -7.41 -6.62
C GLU A 440 5.72 -8.22 -7.79
N VAL A 441 4.46 -7.97 -8.13
CA VAL A 441 3.86 -8.52 -9.35
C VAL A 441 4.65 -8.07 -10.57
N PRO A 442 5.09 -9.00 -11.45
CA PRO A 442 5.89 -8.65 -12.63
C PRO A 442 5.08 -7.84 -13.65
N LYS A 443 5.78 -6.96 -14.36
CA LYS A 443 5.23 -6.15 -15.47
C LYS A 443 5.15 -6.93 -16.78
N ILE A 444 5.82 -8.08 -16.88
CA ILE A 444 5.98 -8.90 -18.07
C ILE A 444 4.62 -9.36 -18.63
N MET A 445 4.26 -8.89 -19.81
CA MET A 445 2.95 -9.15 -20.45
C MET A 445 2.64 -10.64 -20.63
N GLU A 446 3.65 -11.44 -20.95
CA GLU A 446 3.51 -12.87 -21.16
C GLU A 446 3.08 -13.61 -19.89
N LEU A 447 3.36 -13.01 -18.71
CA LEU A 447 2.96 -13.57 -17.42
C LEU A 447 1.56 -13.13 -16.97
N SER A 448 0.85 -12.30 -17.73
CA SER A 448 -0.47 -11.78 -17.35
C SER A 448 -1.50 -12.89 -17.02
N ASN A 449 -1.45 -14.03 -17.71
CA ASN A 449 -2.33 -15.17 -17.44
C ASN A 449 -1.78 -16.12 -16.37
N MET A 450 -0.57 -15.90 -15.86
CA MET A 450 0.08 -16.76 -14.87
C MET A 450 -0.74 -16.82 -13.57
N TRP A 451 -1.28 -15.70 -13.15
CA TRP A 451 -2.03 -15.57 -11.89
C TRP A 451 -3.27 -16.43 -11.87
N LEU A 452 -4.07 -16.42 -12.93
CA LEU A 452 -5.24 -17.30 -13.07
C LEU A 452 -4.85 -18.78 -13.05
N ARG A 453 -3.70 -19.11 -13.66
CA ARG A 453 -3.21 -20.48 -13.63
C ARG A 453 -2.68 -20.88 -12.26
N LEU A 454 -1.98 -19.98 -11.58
CA LEU A 454 -1.48 -20.23 -10.23
C LEU A 454 -2.62 -20.42 -9.23
N GLU A 455 -3.68 -19.62 -9.33
CA GLU A 455 -4.90 -19.78 -8.52
C GLU A 455 -5.48 -21.18 -8.64
N VAL A 456 -5.61 -21.69 -9.88
CA VAL A 456 -6.09 -23.06 -10.12
C VAL A 456 -5.13 -24.10 -9.53
N VAL A 457 -3.82 -23.95 -9.72
CA VAL A 457 -2.81 -24.86 -9.19
C VAL A 457 -2.84 -24.91 -7.66
N LEU A 458 -2.90 -23.76 -7.00
CA LEU A 458 -3.00 -23.68 -5.54
C LEU A 458 -4.27 -24.35 -5.02
N ALA A 459 -5.41 -24.09 -5.66
CA ALA A 459 -6.68 -24.71 -5.28
C ALA A 459 -6.67 -26.23 -5.49
N ASP A 460 -6.10 -26.74 -6.59
CA ASP A 460 -6.01 -28.16 -6.87
C ASP A 460 -5.07 -28.87 -5.90
N ILE A 461 -3.91 -28.28 -5.56
CA ILE A 461 -2.99 -28.81 -4.54
C ILE A 461 -3.70 -28.83 -3.17
N TRP A 462 -4.40 -27.74 -2.80
CA TRP A 462 -5.16 -27.70 -1.54
C TRP A 462 -6.20 -28.82 -1.44
N ARG A 463 -6.86 -29.16 -2.56
CA ARG A 463 -7.84 -30.25 -2.65
C ARG A 463 -7.22 -31.65 -2.73
N GLY A 464 -5.89 -31.77 -2.77
CA GLY A 464 -5.18 -33.04 -2.73
C GLY A 464 -4.57 -33.50 -4.05
N ALA A 465 -4.43 -32.63 -5.07
CA ALA A 465 -3.64 -32.93 -6.27
C ALA A 465 -2.16 -33.11 -5.92
N ASP A 466 -1.41 -33.84 -6.71
CA ASP A 466 0.03 -34.05 -6.48
C ASP A 466 0.81 -32.77 -6.68
N ALA A 467 1.39 -32.25 -5.59
CA ALA A 467 2.12 -30.98 -5.59
C ALA A 467 3.30 -30.98 -6.57
N GLY A 468 3.99 -32.12 -6.75
CA GLY A 468 5.10 -32.23 -7.66
C GLY A 468 4.66 -32.17 -9.14
N GLU A 469 3.56 -32.84 -9.50
CA GLU A 469 3.00 -32.79 -10.85
C GLU A 469 2.47 -31.41 -11.19
N GLU A 470 1.73 -30.78 -10.27
CA GLU A 470 1.18 -29.42 -10.47
C GLU A 470 2.28 -28.37 -10.59
N MET A 471 3.30 -28.40 -9.73
CA MET A 471 4.41 -27.43 -9.77
C MET A 471 5.30 -27.64 -11.01
N ALA A 472 5.53 -28.88 -11.45
CA ALA A 472 6.25 -29.16 -12.68
C ALA A 472 5.49 -28.61 -13.91
N GLY A 473 4.17 -28.82 -13.96
CA GLY A 473 3.32 -28.29 -15.03
C GLY A 473 3.26 -26.75 -15.03
N PHE A 474 3.23 -26.12 -13.85
CA PHE A 474 3.27 -24.67 -13.73
C PHE A 474 4.60 -24.09 -14.20
N LYS A 475 5.72 -24.71 -13.85
CA LYS A 475 7.05 -24.30 -14.34
C LYS A 475 7.18 -24.43 -15.86
N GLU A 476 6.72 -25.54 -16.45
CA GLU A 476 6.72 -25.72 -17.90
C GLU A 476 5.89 -24.62 -18.61
N LEU A 477 4.75 -24.23 -18.00
CA LEU A 477 3.93 -23.15 -18.52
C LEU A 477 4.69 -21.81 -18.49
N LEU A 478 5.36 -21.48 -17.38
CA LEU A 478 6.17 -20.26 -17.26
C LEU A 478 7.25 -20.20 -18.32
N GLU A 479 8.03 -21.29 -18.49
CA GLU A 479 9.09 -21.37 -19.47
C GLU A 479 8.54 -21.22 -20.91
N THR A 480 7.40 -21.84 -21.20
CA THR A 480 6.78 -21.79 -22.54
C THR A 480 6.21 -20.39 -22.88
N GLN A 481 5.74 -19.65 -21.89
CA GLN A 481 5.21 -18.30 -22.11
C GLN A 481 6.32 -17.26 -22.35
N LEU A 482 7.51 -17.52 -21.84
CA LEU A 482 8.65 -16.60 -21.96
C LEU A 482 9.50 -16.81 -23.22
N ASP A 483 9.37 -17.99 -23.88
CA ASP A 483 10.03 -18.31 -25.16
C ASP A 483 9.33 -17.61 -26.35
#